data_0e5a1b934693d172bbeb3849a30154b5
#
_entry.id   0e5a1b934693d172bbeb3849a30154b5
#
_cell.length_a   1.000
_cell.length_b   1.000
_cell.length_c   1.000
_cell.angle_alpha   90.00
_cell.angle_beta   90.00
_cell.angle_gamma   90.00
#
_symmetry.space_group_name_H-M   'P 1'
#
loop_
_entity.id
_entity.type
_entity.pdbx_description
1 polymer ?
#
loop_
_entity_poly.entity_id
_entity_poly.type
_entity_poly.pdbx_seq_one_letter_code
_entity_poly.pdbx_strand_id
1 'polypeptide(L)'
;MEKKKMSLPVQIVLALILGIVVGLIFYFIGKPEITTNYFKPFGTIFVNLLKFIVVPVVLLSMIDGIISMGDMKKVGSVGWKTVAYFLVTTAAACVIGLVFANLFNNAGWFPTLALEDGAVWDKATSANFMDTLVAIFPSNMWKSFTDANMLQVIVIALMFGGGILAAGEKGKLAKDLVSTLYAVIERVMAFIIALSPIGVFTMMAWVVATQGPEILGSLAVVLGCAYLGYIVHAVLCYSFSAKAFAGISPFTFFEKASPAMIFAFTSTSSAATIPLSKECADELGAESDVSSFVIPLGATINMDGTAIYQCVATIFLATCCGMTLTLGQMVTIVVTATLASIGTAGTPGAGMIMLAMVLEAMNIPVDMIMIIYGIDRLFDMGRTCLNITGDISCACCVTEWESKKAAQTAK
;
A
#
# COMPACT_ATOMS: atom_id res chain seq x y z
N MET A 1 -11.05 3.22 -38.10
CA MET A 1 -10.52 2.27 -37.07
C MET A 1 -9.84 3.09 -35.98
N GLU A 2 -10.51 3.35 -34.87
CA GLU A 2 -9.88 3.96 -33.71
C GLU A 2 -8.78 3.00 -33.21
N LYS A 3 -7.54 3.46 -33.22
CA LYS A 3 -6.43 2.71 -32.60
C LYS A 3 -6.75 2.60 -31.11
N LYS A 4 -7.11 1.40 -30.65
CA LYS A 4 -7.30 1.10 -29.23
C LYS A 4 -6.00 1.49 -28.50
N LYS A 5 -6.01 2.58 -27.73
CA LYS A 5 -4.84 3.00 -26.95
C LYS A 5 -4.45 1.86 -26.00
N MET A 6 -3.17 1.50 -25.95
CA MET A 6 -2.69 0.50 -25.01
C MET A 6 -3.01 0.93 -23.57
N SER A 7 -3.46 -0.01 -22.75
CA SER A 7 -3.70 0.27 -21.34
C SER A 7 -2.40 0.60 -20.61
N LEU A 8 -2.46 1.44 -19.57
CA LEU A 8 -1.28 1.85 -18.79
C LEU A 8 -0.47 0.64 -18.25
N PRO A 9 -1.10 -0.43 -17.72
CA PRO A 9 -0.36 -1.63 -17.29
C PRO A 9 0.48 -2.26 -18.40
N VAL A 10 -0.07 -2.38 -19.59
CA VAL A 10 0.66 -2.93 -20.75
C VAL A 10 1.84 -2.04 -21.13
N GLN A 11 1.65 -0.71 -21.10
CA GLN A 11 2.75 0.24 -21.35
C GLN A 11 3.87 0.09 -20.31
N ILE A 12 3.55 -0.09 -19.02
CA ILE A 12 4.53 -0.28 -17.94
C ILE A 12 5.30 -1.60 -18.13
N VAL A 13 4.61 -2.70 -18.46
CA VAL A 13 5.28 -3.99 -18.70
C VAL A 13 6.22 -3.92 -19.92
N LEU A 14 5.79 -3.28 -21.00
CA LEU A 14 6.65 -3.05 -22.16
C LEU A 14 7.85 -2.17 -21.82
N ALA A 15 7.65 -1.11 -21.05
CA ALA A 15 8.70 -0.22 -20.58
C ALA A 15 9.71 -0.96 -19.68
N LEU A 16 9.22 -1.86 -18.80
CA LEU A 16 10.07 -2.74 -17.99
C LEU A 16 10.97 -3.62 -18.86
N ILE A 17 10.36 -4.35 -19.81
CA ILE A 17 11.12 -5.25 -20.71
C ILE A 17 12.14 -4.46 -21.52
N LEU A 18 11.76 -3.34 -22.12
CA LEU A 18 12.67 -2.49 -22.88
C LEU A 18 13.78 -1.92 -22.00
N GLY A 19 13.47 -1.52 -20.77
CA GLY A 19 14.46 -1.05 -19.79
C GLY A 19 15.49 -2.12 -19.45
N ILE A 20 15.04 -3.36 -19.21
CA ILE A 20 15.94 -4.50 -18.98
C ILE A 20 16.87 -4.73 -20.19
N VAL A 21 16.30 -4.79 -21.39
CA VAL A 21 17.08 -5.01 -22.62
C VAL A 21 18.13 -3.91 -22.81
N VAL A 22 17.74 -2.66 -22.70
CA VAL A 22 18.65 -1.51 -22.83
C VAL A 22 19.72 -1.52 -21.72
N GLY A 23 19.32 -1.82 -20.49
CA GLY A 23 20.25 -1.97 -19.37
C GLY A 23 21.30 -3.05 -19.59
N LEU A 24 20.88 -4.24 -20.05
CA LEU A 24 21.81 -5.33 -20.40
C LEU A 24 22.76 -4.94 -21.53
N ILE A 25 22.28 -4.25 -22.57
CA ILE A 25 23.13 -3.75 -23.66
C ILE A 25 24.25 -2.87 -23.10
N PHE A 26 23.92 -1.86 -22.28
CA PHE A 26 24.92 -0.97 -21.71
C PHE A 26 25.84 -1.65 -20.69
N TYR A 27 25.34 -2.64 -19.95
CA TYR A 27 26.15 -3.48 -19.07
C TYR A 27 27.21 -4.25 -19.84
N PHE A 28 26.82 -5.00 -20.89
CA PHE A 28 27.76 -5.82 -21.67
C PHE A 28 28.72 -5.01 -22.56
N ILE A 29 28.33 -3.79 -22.97
CA ILE A 29 29.23 -2.87 -23.68
C ILE A 29 30.24 -2.21 -22.72
N GLY A 30 30.04 -2.32 -21.39
CA GLY A 30 30.90 -1.71 -20.37
C GLY A 30 30.77 -0.19 -20.31
N LYS A 31 29.58 0.37 -20.60
CA LYS A 31 29.30 1.80 -20.58
C LYS A 31 28.07 2.16 -19.72
N PRO A 32 28.03 1.73 -18.45
CA PRO A 32 26.90 2.04 -17.55
C PRO A 32 26.75 3.55 -17.28
N GLU A 33 27.84 4.34 -17.43
CA GLU A 33 27.83 5.79 -17.28
C GLU A 33 26.85 6.49 -18.22
N ILE A 34 26.55 5.91 -19.40
CA ILE A 34 25.55 6.47 -20.32
C ILE A 34 24.16 6.43 -19.67
N THR A 35 23.83 5.30 -19.03
CA THR A 35 22.54 5.19 -18.35
C THR A 35 22.47 6.08 -17.10
N THR A 36 23.56 6.22 -16.38
CA THR A 36 23.66 7.13 -15.22
C THR A 36 23.48 8.60 -15.63
N ASN A 37 24.10 9.02 -16.73
CA ASN A 37 24.08 10.42 -17.15
C ASN A 37 22.80 10.82 -17.90
N TYR A 38 22.18 9.90 -18.66
CA TYR A 38 21.07 10.24 -19.56
C TYR A 38 19.73 9.59 -19.19
N PHE A 39 19.71 8.45 -18.51
CA PHE A 39 18.46 7.76 -18.14
C PHE A 39 18.08 8.02 -16.68
N LYS A 40 19.01 7.85 -15.73
CA LYS A 40 18.78 8.09 -14.31
C LYS A 40 18.10 9.44 -14.01
N PRO A 41 18.50 10.59 -14.64
CA PRO A 41 17.86 11.87 -14.36
C PRO A 41 16.34 11.88 -14.62
N PHE A 42 15.85 11.23 -15.68
CA PHE A 42 14.40 11.16 -15.94
C PHE A 42 13.66 10.33 -14.89
N GLY A 43 14.28 9.23 -14.46
CA GLY A 43 13.73 8.45 -13.36
C GLY A 43 13.76 9.23 -12.04
N THR A 44 14.82 9.99 -11.77
CA THR A 44 14.90 10.86 -10.59
C THR A 44 13.83 11.95 -10.61
N ILE A 45 13.54 12.56 -11.76
CA ILE A 45 12.41 13.50 -11.92
C ILE A 45 11.10 12.80 -11.55
N PHE A 46 10.89 11.59 -12.04
CA PHE A 46 9.68 10.84 -11.71
C PHE A 46 9.56 10.55 -10.20
N VAL A 47 10.63 10.11 -9.53
CA VAL A 47 10.64 9.89 -8.08
C VAL A 47 10.42 11.19 -7.31
N ASN A 48 10.99 12.32 -7.77
CA ASN A 48 10.72 13.62 -7.17
C ASN A 48 9.24 14.02 -7.27
N LEU A 49 8.57 13.70 -8.39
CA LEU A 49 7.12 13.91 -8.53
C LEU A 49 6.32 13.02 -7.58
N LEU A 50 6.76 11.78 -7.34
CA LEU A 50 6.15 10.92 -6.32
C LEU A 50 6.33 11.52 -4.92
N LYS A 51 7.55 11.93 -4.54
CA LYS A 51 7.82 12.59 -3.25
C LYS A 51 7.00 13.86 -3.06
N PHE A 52 6.89 14.68 -4.11
CA PHE A 52 6.11 15.92 -4.09
C PHE A 52 4.65 15.71 -3.66
N ILE A 53 4.03 14.60 -4.08
CA ILE A 53 2.61 14.37 -3.84
C ILE A 53 2.32 13.62 -2.53
N VAL A 54 3.33 13.01 -1.87
CA VAL A 54 3.13 12.14 -0.70
C VAL A 54 2.37 12.85 0.42
N VAL A 55 2.88 13.98 0.91
CA VAL A 55 2.27 14.72 2.04
C VAL A 55 0.84 15.17 1.74
N PRO A 56 0.55 15.83 0.60
CA PRO A 56 -0.82 16.21 0.25
C PRO A 56 -1.79 15.03 0.13
N VAL A 57 -1.35 13.94 -0.52
CA VAL A 57 -2.21 12.75 -0.68
C VAL A 57 -2.53 12.15 0.67
N VAL A 58 -1.53 11.89 1.51
CA VAL A 58 -1.74 11.27 2.83
C VAL A 58 -2.63 12.13 3.71
N LEU A 59 -2.35 13.43 3.78
CA LEU A 59 -3.13 14.34 4.60
C LEU A 59 -4.60 14.38 4.17
N LEU A 60 -4.85 14.64 2.89
CA LEU A 60 -6.22 14.84 2.39
C LEU A 60 -7.00 13.52 2.30
N SER A 61 -6.38 12.42 1.86
CA SER A 61 -7.06 11.12 1.79
C SER A 61 -7.47 10.62 3.18
N MET A 62 -6.60 10.78 4.18
CA MET A 62 -6.92 10.36 5.53
C MET A 62 -7.99 11.23 6.17
N ILE A 63 -7.94 12.56 6.01
CA ILE A 63 -9.00 13.44 6.50
C ILE A 63 -10.32 13.09 5.83
N ASP A 64 -10.34 12.93 4.49
CA ASP A 64 -11.54 12.58 3.73
C ASP A 64 -12.09 11.20 4.14
N GLY A 65 -11.23 10.20 4.32
CA GLY A 65 -11.60 8.89 4.84
C GLY A 65 -12.27 8.96 6.22
N ILE A 66 -11.70 9.74 7.16
CA ILE A 66 -12.25 9.92 8.49
C ILE A 66 -13.61 10.63 8.43
N ILE A 67 -13.72 11.67 7.63
CA ILE A 67 -14.98 12.42 7.44
C ILE A 67 -16.07 11.53 6.85
N SER A 68 -15.72 10.65 5.91
CA SER A 68 -16.64 9.67 5.32
C SER A 68 -17.15 8.66 6.35
N MET A 69 -16.31 8.30 7.33
CA MET A 69 -16.71 7.45 8.47
C MET A 69 -17.67 8.16 9.44
N GLY A 70 -17.78 9.49 9.40
CA GLY A 70 -18.63 10.27 10.31
C GLY A 70 -20.13 9.96 10.23
N ASP A 71 -20.59 9.42 9.12
CA ASP A 71 -21.95 8.90 9.01
C ASP A 71 -22.16 7.57 9.76
N MET A 72 -21.09 7.03 10.37
CA MET A 72 -21.13 5.84 11.23
C MET A 72 -22.06 5.98 12.44
N LYS A 73 -22.41 7.19 12.87
CA LYS A 73 -23.47 7.35 13.87
C LYS A 73 -24.83 6.80 13.41
N LYS A 74 -25.07 6.81 12.09
CA LYS A 74 -26.27 6.22 11.48
C LYS A 74 -26.09 4.71 11.23
N VAL A 75 -24.86 4.26 11.03
CA VAL A 75 -24.52 2.85 10.75
C VAL A 75 -24.19 2.06 12.01
N GLY A 76 -23.89 2.75 13.12
CA GLY A 76 -23.76 2.17 14.47
C GLY A 76 -22.74 1.03 14.58
N SER A 77 -23.25 -0.17 14.87
CA SER A 77 -22.48 -1.39 15.16
C SER A 77 -21.68 -1.90 13.94
N VAL A 78 -22.21 -1.77 12.72
CA VAL A 78 -21.57 -2.23 11.48
C VAL A 78 -20.22 -1.54 11.27
N GLY A 79 -20.19 -0.20 11.38
CA GLY A 79 -19.00 0.59 11.11
C GLY A 79 -17.83 0.28 12.02
N TRP A 80 -18.08 0.21 13.33
CA TRP A 80 -17.01 -0.08 14.28
C TRP A 80 -16.45 -1.49 14.11
N LYS A 81 -17.32 -2.49 13.84
CA LYS A 81 -16.90 -3.88 13.58
C LYS A 81 -16.06 -3.99 12.31
N THR A 82 -16.44 -3.26 11.26
CA THR A 82 -15.71 -3.19 10.00
C THR A 82 -14.30 -2.63 10.21
N VAL A 83 -14.18 -1.49 10.90
CA VAL A 83 -12.87 -0.88 11.17
C VAL A 83 -12.01 -1.77 12.05
N ALA A 84 -12.58 -2.36 13.10
CA ALA A 84 -11.85 -3.28 13.97
C ALA A 84 -11.35 -4.51 13.20
N TYR A 85 -12.18 -5.08 12.31
CA TYR A 85 -11.78 -6.19 11.45
C TYR A 85 -10.59 -5.81 10.59
N PHE A 86 -10.66 -4.70 9.86
CA PHE A 86 -9.57 -4.26 8.97
C PHE A 86 -8.28 -3.95 9.73
N LEU A 87 -8.35 -3.32 10.89
CA LEU A 87 -7.15 -3.06 11.70
C LEU A 87 -6.47 -4.35 12.16
N VAL A 88 -7.26 -5.35 12.58
CA VAL A 88 -6.72 -6.65 13.01
C VAL A 88 -6.11 -7.41 11.85
N THR A 89 -6.78 -7.47 10.70
CA THR A 89 -6.25 -8.18 9.53
C THR A 89 -5.02 -7.48 8.96
N THR A 90 -4.99 -6.15 8.94
CA THR A 90 -3.82 -5.39 8.47
C THR A 90 -2.62 -5.57 9.42
N ALA A 91 -2.83 -5.56 10.73
CA ALA A 91 -1.76 -5.87 11.68
C ALA A 91 -1.22 -7.29 11.49
N ALA A 92 -2.10 -8.28 11.29
CA ALA A 92 -1.70 -9.65 10.97
C ALA A 92 -0.95 -9.73 9.64
N ALA A 93 -1.36 -8.97 8.62
CA ALA A 93 -0.69 -8.86 7.34
C ALA A 93 0.74 -8.32 7.49
N CYS A 94 0.93 -7.26 8.28
CA CYS A 94 2.25 -6.73 8.59
C CYS A 94 3.14 -7.79 9.26
N VAL A 95 2.62 -8.53 10.25
CA VAL A 95 3.40 -9.58 10.93
C VAL A 95 3.81 -10.68 9.95
N ILE A 96 2.89 -11.14 9.09
CA ILE A 96 3.19 -12.14 8.04
C ILE A 96 4.26 -11.59 7.09
N GLY A 97 4.12 -10.36 6.60
CA GLY A 97 5.10 -9.71 5.73
C GLY A 97 6.49 -9.63 6.36
N LEU A 98 6.59 -9.21 7.63
CA LEU A 98 7.85 -9.13 8.37
C LEU A 98 8.48 -10.52 8.59
N VAL A 99 7.67 -11.53 8.93
CA VAL A 99 8.17 -12.89 9.13
C VAL A 99 8.79 -13.42 7.85
N PHE A 100 8.09 -13.34 6.71
CA PHE A 100 8.64 -13.81 5.45
C PHE A 100 9.84 -13.00 4.99
N ALA A 101 9.79 -11.68 5.09
CA ALA A 101 10.92 -10.84 4.73
C ALA A 101 12.18 -11.16 5.54
N ASN A 102 12.05 -11.36 6.86
CA ASN A 102 13.18 -11.75 7.69
C ASN A 102 13.66 -13.17 7.40
N LEU A 103 12.77 -14.13 7.11
CA LEU A 103 13.18 -15.48 6.70
C LEU A 103 14.01 -15.44 5.42
N PHE A 104 13.56 -14.68 4.41
CA PHE A 104 14.29 -14.54 3.14
C PHE A 104 15.61 -13.80 3.32
N ASN A 105 15.63 -12.76 4.15
CA ASN A 105 16.84 -12.02 4.46
C ASN A 105 17.85 -12.88 5.21
N ASN A 106 17.45 -13.63 6.23
CA ASN A 106 18.30 -14.51 7.00
C ASN A 106 18.82 -15.72 6.18
N ALA A 107 18.07 -16.12 5.13
CA ALA A 107 18.53 -17.11 4.16
C ALA A 107 19.58 -16.56 3.19
N GLY A 108 19.91 -15.26 3.25
CA GLY A 108 20.85 -14.61 2.35
C GLY A 108 20.32 -14.39 0.92
N TRP A 109 18.99 -14.39 0.75
CA TRP A 109 18.37 -14.24 -0.57
C TRP A 109 18.17 -12.78 -0.99
N PHE A 110 18.27 -11.84 -0.05
CA PHE A 110 18.28 -10.41 -0.34
C PHE A 110 19.73 -9.92 -0.50
N PRO A 111 20.07 -9.20 -1.57
CA PRO A 111 21.43 -8.75 -1.82
C PRO A 111 21.78 -7.50 -1.02
N THR A 112 23.05 -7.38 -0.68
CA THR A 112 23.64 -6.08 -0.34
C THR A 112 24.19 -5.49 -1.63
N LEU A 113 23.72 -4.31 -2.03
CA LEU A 113 24.17 -3.65 -3.26
C LEU A 113 25.38 -2.78 -2.97
N ALA A 114 26.34 -2.75 -3.91
CA ALA A 114 27.40 -1.75 -3.91
C ALA A 114 26.77 -0.41 -4.32
N LEU A 115 26.38 0.40 -3.33
CA LEU A 115 25.93 1.77 -3.56
C LEU A 115 27.18 2.63 -3.81
N GLU A 116 27.06 3.65 -4.71
CA GLU A 116 28.16 4.56 -5.04
C GLU A 116 28.83 5.10 -3.76
N ASP A 117 30.17 5.08 -3.73
CA ASP A 117 31.00 5.49 -2.61
C ASP A 117 30.58 6.87 -2.06
N GLY A 118 30.22 6.90 -0.76
CA GLY A 118 29.95 8.11 -0.02
C GLY A 118 28.64 8.17 0.75
N ALA A 119 27.71 7.25 0.54
CA ALA A 119 26.52 7.15 1.35
C ALA A 119 26.83 6.36 2.66
N VAL A 120 27.53 6.99 3.59
CA VAL A 120 27.61 6.52 4.97
C VAL A 120 26.23 6.82 5.59
N TRP A 121 25.36 5.81 5.59
CA TRP A 121 24.11 5.90 6.32
C TRP A 121 24.44 5.80 7.81
N ASP A 122 24.15 6.86 8.55
CA ASP A 122 24.25 6.80 10.00
C ASP A 122 23.48 5.57 10.47
N LYS A 123 24.18 4.66 11.17
CA LYS A 123 23.56 3.49 11.78
C LYS A 123 22.35 4.00 12.56
N ALA A 124 21.16 3.56 12.16
CA ALA A 124 19.93 3.94 12.81
C ALA A 124 20.13 3.75 14.32
N THR A 125 20.23 4.86 15.03
CA THR A 125 20.30 4.85 16.50
C THR A 125 19.06 4.09 16.95
N SER A 126 19.24 3.13 17.84
CA SER A 126 18.13 2.34 18.39
C SER A 126 17.15 3.29 19.07
N ALA A 127 16.17 3.77 18.31
CA ALA A 127 15.12 4.62 18.85
C ALA A 127 14.38 3.79 19.92
N ASN A 128 14.33 4.29 21.13
CA ASN A 128 13.51 3.71 22.18
C ASN A 128 12.05 3.79 21.72
N PHE A 129 11.30 2.70 21.84
CA PHE A 129 9.89 2.64 21.45
C PHE A 129 9.08 3.82 22.04
N MET A 130 9.35 4.20 23.31
CA MET A 130 8.66 5.33 23.94
C MET A 130 9.05 6.67 23.32
N ASP A 131 10.28 6.88 22.92
CA ASP A 131 10.72 8.10 22.24
C ASP A 131 10.04 8.19 20.86
N THR A 132 9.92 7.08 20.15
CA THR A 132 9.17 7.02 18.89
C THR A 132 7.69 7.33 19.11
N LEU A 133 7.06 6.77 20.14
CA LEU A 133 5.65 7.04 20.48
C LEU A 133 5.40 8.52 20.79
N VAL A 134 6.31 9.16 21.52
CA VAL A 134 6.22 10.61 21.82
C VAL A 134 6.45 11.42 20.54
N ALA A 135 7.42 11.03 19.72
CA ALA A 135 7.75 11.74 18.49
C ALA A 135 6.66 11.68 17.41
N ILE A 136 5.68 10.75 17.52
CA ILE A 136 4.50 10.71 16.64
C ILE A 136 3.63 11.97 16.79
N PHE A 137 3.59 12.58 17.98
CA PHE A 137 2.77 13.77 18.23
C PHE A 137 3.53 15.05 17.86
N PRO A 138 3.06 15.82 16.85
CA PRO A 138 3.76 16.99 16.39
C PRO A 138 3.64 18.15 17.35
N SER A 139 4.76 18.82 17.66
CA SER A 139 4.76 20.12 18.34
C SER A 139 4.52 21.29 17.38
N ASN A 140 4.75 21.09 16.08
CA ASN A 140 4.55 22.08 15.03
C ASN A 140 4.08 21.39 13.73
N MET A 141 2.84 21.65 13.35
CA MET A 141 2.21 21.05 12.17
C MET A 141 2.97 21.37 10.87
N TRP A 142 3.43 22.61 10.69
CA TRP A 142 4.12 23.03 9.47
C TRP A 142 5.46 22.32 9.31
N LYS A 143 6.18 22.15 10.42
CA LYS A 143 7.43 21.40 10.41
C LYS A 143 7.22 19.95 9.99
N SER A 144 6.14 19.31 10.45
CA SER A 144 5.79 17.95 10.03
C SER A 144 5.61 17.82 8.52
N PHE A 145 5.05 18.84 7.88
CA PHE A 145 4.86 18.86 6.42
C PHE A 145 6.16 19.13 5.66
N THR A 146 6.99 20.07 6.11
CA THR A 146 8.26 20.42 5.46
C THR A 146 9.30 19.31 5.59
N ASP A 147 9.32 18.64 6.74
CA ASP A 147 10.22 17.51 7.03
C ASP A 147 9.67 16.17 6.48
N ALA A 148 8.47 16.20 5.87
CA ALA A 148 7.74 15.01 5.40
C ALA A 148 7.63 13.91 6.47
N ASN A 149 7.47 14.29 7.76
CA ASN A 149 7.32 13.31 8.84
C ASN A 149 5.92 12.68 8.82
N MET A 150 5.81 11.54 8.14
CA MET A 150 4.53 10.93 7.81
C MET A 150 3.75 10.46 9.04
N LEU A 151 4.41 9.97 10.08
CA LEU A 151 3.71 9.60 11.33
C LEU A 151 3.01 10.82 11.95
N GLN A 152 3.69 11.97 11.96
CA GLN A 152 3.09 13.21 12.43
C GLN A 152 1.99 13.72 11.51
N VAL A 153 2.16 13.60 10.17
CA VAL A 153 1.12 13.95 9.18
C VAL A 153 -0.14 13.12 9.39
N ILE A 154 0.00 11.82 9.67
CA ILE A 154 -1.13 10.93 10.00
C ILE A 154 -1.86 11.41 11.25
N VAL A 155 -1.14 11.73 12.33
CA VAL A 155 -1.77 12.24 13.57
C VAL A 155 -2.49 13.57 13.32
N ILE A 156 -1.88 14.47 12.54
CA ILE A 156 -2.53 15.73 12.13
C ILE A 156 -3.83 15.43 11.38
N ALA A 157 -3.81 14.50 10.42
CA ALA A 157 -4.98 14.12 9.65
C ALA A 157 -6.10 13.55 10.55
N LEU A 158 -5.74 12.67 11.50
CA LEU A 158 -6.69 12.13 12.49
C LEU A 158 -7.33 13.24 13.34
N MET A 159 -6.52 14.19 13.82
CA MET A 159 -7.02 15.31 14.63
C MET A 159 -7.93 16.25 13.82
N PHE A 160 -7.56 16.62 12.60
CA PHE A 160 -8.37 17.48 11.74
C PHE A 160 -9.65 16.79 11.28
N GLY A 161 -9.57 15.53 10.85
CA GLY A 161 -10.75 14.74 10.47
C GLY A 161 -11.73 14.60 11.63
N GLY A 162 -11.23 14.24 12.82
CA GLY A 162 -12.03 14.18 14.05
C GLY A 162 -12.61 15.54 14.46
N GLY A 163 -11.82 16.62 14.34
CA GLY A 163 -12.26 17.98 14.60
C GLY A 163 -13.39 18.45 13.67
N ILE A 164 -13.28 18.16 12.36
CA ILE A 164 -14.33 18.47 11.36
C ILE A 164 -15.62 17.73 11.70
N LEU A 165 -15.53 16.43 12.05
CA LEU A 165 -16.71 15.66 12.49
C LEU A 165 -17.33 16.22 13.75
N ALA A 166 -16.52 16.57 14.76
CA ALA A 166 -16.98 17.12 16.03
C ALA A 166 -17.64 18.51 15.87
N ALA A 167 -17.23 19.29 14.85
CA ALA A 167 -17.81 20.59 14.54
C ALA A 167 -19.24 20.51 13.95
N GLY A 168 -19.69 19.33 13.51
CA GLY A 168 -21.03 19.10 12.97
C GLY A 168 -21.35 20.03 11.79
N GLU A 169 -22.49 20.72 11.83
CA GLU A 169 -22.92 21.64 10.77
C GLU A 169 -21.91 22.77 10.48
N LYS A 170 -21.19 23.25 11.51
CA LYS A 170 -20.15 24.26 11.31
C LYS A 170 -18.93 23.72 10.54
N GLY A 171 -18.70 22.41 10.58
CA GLY A 171 -17.64 21.72 9.85
C GLY A 171 -17.95 21.45 8.37
N LYS A 172 -19.18 21.67 7.91
CA LYS A 172 -19.62 21.30 6.56
C LYS A 172 -18.75 21.91 5.46
N LEU A 173 -18.45 23.20 5.55
CA LEU A 173 -17.58 23.88 4.57
C LEU A 173 -16.18 23.27 4.53
N ALA A 174 -15.61 22.91 5.69
CA ALA A 174 -14.30 22.26 5.77
C ALA A 174 -14.34 20.85 5.16
N LYS A 175 -15.41 20.09 5.41
CA LYS A 175 -15.66 18.78 4.80
C LYS A 175 -15.66 18.89 3.28
N ASP A 176 -16.49 19.77 2.71
CA ASP A 176 -16.64 19.96 1.27
C ASP A 176 -15.32 20.43 0.64
N LEU A 177 -14.56 21.30 1.34
CA LEU A 177 -13.25 21.78 0.88
C LEU A 177 -12.24 20.64 0.83
N VAL A 178 -12.13 19.80 1.86
CA VAL A 178 -11.21 18.66 1.91
C VAL A 178 -11.52 17.68 0.80
N SER A 179 -12.79 17.27 0.62
CA SER A 179 -13.19 16.34 -0.44
C SER A 179 -12.91 16.90 -1.83
N THR A 180 -13.11 18.20 -2.04
CA THR A 180 -12.79 18.88 -3.31
C THR A 180 -11.28 18.92 -3.56
N LEU A 181 -10.47 19.28 -2.55
CA LEU A 181 -9.00 19.29 -2.67
C LEU A 181 -8.45 17.88 -2.87
N TYR A 182 -9.02 16.88 -2.20
CA TYR A 182 -8.64 15.49 -2.41
C TYR A 182 -8.90 15.05 -3.84
N ALA A 183 -10.07 15.36 -4.43
CA ALA A 183 -10.34 15.07 -5.83
C ALA A 183 -9.35 15.75 -6.79
N VAL A 184 -8.87 16.96 -6.49
CA VAL A 184 -7.82 17.64 -7.26
C VAL A 184 -6.49 16.88 -7.14
N ILE A 185 -6.10 16.50 -5.92
CA ILE A 185 -4.85 15.77 -5.69
C ILE A 185 -4.88 14.39 -6.36
N GLU A 186 -6.00 13.68 -6.37
CA GLU A 186 -6.16 12.43 -7.13
C GLU A 186 -5.91 12.62 -8.63
N ARG A 187 -6.34 13.75 -9.21
CA ARG A 187 -6.05 14.07 -10.63
C ARG A 187 -4.57 14.33 -10.86
N VAL A 188 -3.91 15.05 -9.95
CA VAL A 188 -2.46 15.28 -10.03
C VAL A 188 -1.72 13.94 -9.90
N MET A 189 -2.12 13.08 -8.96
CA MET A 189 -1.56 11.74 -8.80
C MET A 189 -1.75 10.90 -10.06
N ALA A 190 -2.94 10.90 -10.65
CA ALA A 190 -3.20 10.18 -11.92
C ALA A 190 -2.29 10.66 -13.06
N PHE A 191 -2.01 11.98 -13.14
CA PHE A 191 -1.05 12.53 -14.10
C PHE A 191 0.37 12.02 -13.85
N ILE A 192 0.83 12.03 -12.58
CA ILE A 192 2.16 11.50 -12.22
C ILE A 192 2.26 10.01 -12.55
N ILE A 193 1.24 9.22 -12.21
CA ILE A 193 1.18 7.78 -12.51
C ILE A 193 1.19 7.52 -14.03
N ALA A 194 0.59 8.40 -14.84
CA ALA A 194 0.64 8.26 -16.31
C ALA A 194 2.08 8.37 -16.87
N LEU A 195 3.02 8.99 -16.13
CA LEU A 195 4.44 9.04 -16.49
C LEU A 195 5.21 7.77 -16.10
N SER A 196 4.58 6.82 -15.39
CA SER A 196 5.21 5.58 -14.91
C SER A 196 5.96 4.79 -16.01
N PRO A 197 5.48 4.65 -17.26
CA PRO A 197 6.23 3.93 -18.28
C PRO A 197 7.61 4.54 -18.53
N ILE A 198 7.74 5.87 -18.50
CA ILE A 198 9.02 6.56 -18.67
C ILE A 198 9.91 6.32 -17.44
N GLY A 199 9.35 6.48 -16.23
CA GLY A 199 10.06 6.20 -14.98
C GLY A 199 10.59 4.78 -14.90
N VAL A 200 9.72 3.78 -15.18
CA VAL A 200 10.08 2.34 -15.18
C VAL A 200 11.18 2.04 -16.19
N PHE A 201 11.03 2.49 -17.43
CA PHE A 201 12.01 2.28 -18.49
C PHE A 201 13.39 2.81 -18.08
N THR A 202 13.46 4.08 -17.70
CA THR A 202 14.72 4.77 -17.41
C THR A 202 15.39 4.22 -16.15
N MET A 203 14.61 3.93 -15.10
CA MET A 203 15.15 3.35 -13.87
C MET A 203 15.66 1.93 -14.09
N MET A 204 14.88 1.08 -14.75
CA MET A 204 15.28 -0.30 -15.00
C MET A 204 16.52 -0.37 -15.89
N ALA A 205 16.59 0.47 -16.92
CA ALA A 205 17.79 0.57 -17.76
C ALA A 205 19.03 0.97 -16.96
N TRP A 206 18.90 1.93 -16.04
CA TRP A 206 19.99 2.32 -15.17
C TRP A 206 20.36 1.24 -14.15
N VAL A 207 19.40 0.66 -13.45
CA VAL A 207 19.64 -0.38 -12.41
C VAL A 207 20.32 -1.60 -13.02
N VAL A 208 19.82 -2.10 -14.14
CA VAL A 208 20.39 -3.29 -14.79
C VAL A 208 21.78 -3.00 -15.40
N ALA A 209 22.00 -1.79 -15.93
CA ALA A 209 23.31 -1.41 -16.47
C ALA A 209 24.38 -1.26 -15.39
N THR A 210 24.02 -0.82 -14.19
CA THR A 210 24.96 -0.59 -13.08
C THR A 210 25.14 -1.80 -12.17
N GLN A 211 24.07 -2.55 -11.89
CA GLN A 211 24.09 -3.69 -10.97
C GLN A 211 24.25 -5.05 -11.70
N GLY A 212 24.15 -5.05 -13.03
CA GLY A 212 24.24 -6.28 -13.83
C GLY A 212 22.95 -7.12 -13.81
N PRO A 213 22.96 -8.29 -14.51
CA PRO A 213 21.81 -9.16 -14.62
C PRO A 213 21.38 -9.82 -13.30
N GLU A 214 22.26 -9.89 -12.30
CA GLU A 214 21.99 -10.52 -11.00
C GLU A 214 20.88 -9.84 -10.22
N ILE A 215 20.69 -8.53 -10.44
CA ILE A 215 19.61 -7.78 -9.79
C ILE A 215 18.23 -8.32 -10.16
N LEU A 216 18.06 -8.87 -11.37
CA LEU A 216 16.79 -9.43 -11.82
C LEU A 216 16.38 -10.65 -10.97
N GLY A 217 17.36 -11.47 -10.57
CA GLY A 217 17.14 -12.56 -9.63
C GLY A 217 16.64 -12.06 -8.29
N SER A 218 17.28 -11.02 -7.75
CA SER A 218 16.88 -10.42 -6.49
C SER A 218 15.48 -9.78 -6.53
N LEU A 219 15.14 -9.14 -7.65
CA LEU A 219 13.79 -8.59 -7.89
C LEU A 219 12.73 -9.71 -7.96
N ALA A 220 13.05 -10.83 -8.59
CA ALA A 220 12.17 -12.00 -8.62
C ALA A 220 11.98 -12.61 -7.22
N VAL A 221 13.04 -12.67 -6.42
CA VAL A 221 13.00 -13.18 -5.04
C VAL A 221 12.13 -12.30 -4.14
N VAL A 222 12.30 -10.98 -4.17
CA VAL A 222 11.48 -10.08 -3.34
C VAL A 222 10.01 -10.10 -3.77
N LEU A 223 9.74 -10.20 -5.07
CA LEU A 223 8.39 -10.38 -5.59
C LEU A 223 7.78 -11.68 -5.09
N GLY A 224 8.52 -12.79 -5.19
CA GLY A 224 8.10 -14.10 -4.70
C GLY A 224 7.83 -14.11 -3.19
N CYS A 225 8.67 -13.43 -2.41
CA CYS A 225 8.47 -13.25 -0.97
C CYS A 225 7.12 -12.56 -0.65
N ALA A 226 6.81 -11.46 -1.34
CA ALA A 226 5.55 -10.76 -1.15
C ALA A 226 4.33 -11.61 -1.56
N TYR A 227 4.40 -12.28 -2.71
CA TYR A 227 3.32 -13.16 -3.17
C TYR A 227 3.08 -14.33 -2.22
N LEU A 228 4.15 -14.91 -1.66
CA LEU A 228 4.03 -15.94 -0.63
C LEU A 228 3.31 -15.37 0.60
N GLY A 229 3.66 -14.16 1.02
CA GLY A 229 2.95 -13.44 2.09
C GLY A 229 1.47 -13.22 1.77
N TYR A 230 1.12 -12.80 0.55
CA TYR A 230 -0.28 -12.62 0.11
C TYR A 230 -1.06 -13.93 0.18
N ILE A 231 -0.51 -15.02 -0.34
CA ILE A 231 -1.15 -16.34 -0.34
C ILE A 231 -1.35 -16.83 1.09
N VAL A 232 -0.31 -16.74 1.93
CA VAL A 232 -0.39 -17.19 3.32
C VAL A 232 -1.40 -16.36 4.10
N HIS A 233 -1.44 -15.04 3.92
CA HIS A 233 -2.44 -14.20 4.55
C HIS A 233 -3.87 -14.56 4.10
N ALA A 234 -4.11 -14.72 2.81
CA ALA A 234 -5.41 -15.14 2.28
C ALA A 234 -5.86 -16.48 2.86
N VAL A 235 -4.94 -17.48 2.87
CA VAL A 235 -5.24 -18.82 3.35
C VAL A 235 -5.44 -18.86 4.87
N LEU A 236 -4.61 -18.16 5.65
CA LEU A 236 -4.74 -18.18 7.11
C LEU A 236 -5.83 -17.22 7.60
N CYS A 237 -5.74 -15.93 7.24
CA CYS A 237 -6.63 -14.93 7.83
C CYS A 237 -8.04 -14.96 7.22
N TYR A 238 -8.16 -14.96 5.88
CA TYR A 238 -9.48 -14.90 5.26
C TYR A 238 -10.19 -16.25 5.27
N SER A 239 -9.47 -17.39 5.15
CA SER A 239 -10.10 -18.70 5.34
C SER A 239 -10.58 -18.90 6.77
N PHE A 240 -9.77 -18.46 7.76
CA PHE A 240 -10.18 -18.53 9.16
C PHE A 240 -11.40 -17.65 9.43
N SER A 241 -11.39 -16.38 9.00
CA SER A 241 -12.51 -15.47 9.22
C SER A 241 -13.77 -15.91 8.50
N ALA A 242 -13.69 -16.35 7.25
CA ALA A 242 -14.83 -16.91 6.52
C ALA A 242 -15.44 -18.13 7.24
N LYS A 243 -14.60 -19.05 7.72
CA LYS A 243 -15.06 -20.27 8.40
C LYS A 243 -15.54 -19.99 9.81
N ALA A 244 -14.76 -19.27 10.62
CA ALA A 244 -15.03 -19.11 12.05
C ALA A 244 -16.12 -18.08 12.34
N PHE A 245 -16.18 -17.00 11.55
CA PHE A 245 -17.10 -15.88 11.81
C PHE A 245 -18.31 -15.86 10.87
N ALA A 246 -18.12 -16.17 9.57
CA ALA A 246 -19.20 -16.17 8.61
C ALA A 246 -19.81 -17.58 8.34
N GLY A 247 -19.20 -18.65 8.85
CA GLY A 247 -19.70 -20.02 8.65
C GLY A 247 -19.51 -20.57 7.23
N ILE A 248 -18.79 -19.85 6.37
CA ILE A 248 -18.58 -20.17 4.95
C ILE A 248 -17.34 -21.07 4.81
N SER A 249 -17.43 -22.14 3.98
CA SER A 249 -16.24 -22.95 3.72
C SER A 249 -15.19 -22.12 2.95
N PRO A 250 -13.87 -22.28 3.25
CA PRO A 250 -12.82 -21.56 2.52
C PRO A 250 -12.88 -21.76 1.01
N PHE A 251 -13.16 -22.99 0.57
CA PHE A 251 -13.28 -23.30 -0.86
C PHE A 251 -14.41 -22.51 -1.51
N THR A 252 -15.61 -22.53 -0.93
CA THR A 252 -16.76 -21.76 -1.43
C THR A 252 -16.50 -20.27 -1.40
N PHE A 253 -15.78 -19.77 -0.36
CA PHE A 253 -15.41 -18.37 -0.25
C PHE A 253 -14.53 -17.92 -1.43
N PHE A 254 -13.41 -18.63 -1.68
CA PHE A 254 -12.52 -18.24 -2.78
C PHE A 254 -13.14 -18.50 -4.16
N GLU A 255 -13.94 -19.55 -4.32
CA GLU A 255 -14.66 -19.84 -5.56
C GLU A 255 -15.55 -18.65 -5.96
N LYS A 256 -16.41 -18.20 -5.03
CA LYS A 256 -17.33 -17.08 -5.28
C LYS A 256 -16.66 -15.70 -5.30
N ALA A 257 -15.57 -15.49 -4.57
CA ALA A 257 -14.80 -14.26 -4.62
C ALA A 257 -13.92 -14.15 -5.88
N SER A 258 -13.65 -15.27 -6.57
CA SER A 258 -12.69 -15.31 -7.69
C SER A 258 -12.96 -14.33 -8.83
N PRO A 259 -14.22 -14.01 -9.24
CA PRO A 259 -14.45 -13.01 -10.29
C PRO A 259 -13.91 -11.63 -9.89
N ALA A 260 -14.16 -11.19 -8.66
CA ALA A 260 -13.65 -9.92 -8.15
C ALA A 260 -12.12 -9.97 -8.00
N MET A 261 -11.55 -11.08 -7.52
CA MET A 261 -10.11 -11.28 -7.39
C MET A 261 -9.39 -11.17 -8.72
N ILE A 262 -9.88 -11.81 -9.79
CA ILE A 262 -9.32 -11.76 -11.14
C ILE A 262 -9.41 -10.35 -11.71
N PHE A 263 -10.55 -9.67 -11.53
CA PHE A 263 -10.71 -8.30 -11.99
C PHE A 263 -9.77 -7.34 -11.25
N ALA A 264 -9.67 -7.44 -9.93
CA ALA A 264 -8.75 -6.63 -9.12
C ALA A 264 -7.29 -6.86 -9.49
N PHE A 265 -6.89 -8.12 -9.71
CA PHE A 265 -5.55 -8.49 -10.15
C PHE A 265 -5.18 -7.82 -11.49
N THR A 266 -6.12 -7.73 -12.42
CA THR A 266 -5.86 -7.14 -13.74
C THR A 266 -6.00 -5.62 -13.76
N SER A 267 -7.00 -5.06 -13.06
CA SER A 267 -7.26 -3.62 -13.00
C SER A 267 -6.31 -2.87 -12.06
N THR A 268 -5.86 -3.53 -10.98
CA THR A 268 -5.10 -2.96 -9.86
C THR A 268 -5.80 -1.76 -9.21
N SER A 269 -7.14 -1.79 -9.16
CA SER A 269 -7.96 -0.75 -8.55
C SER A 269 -9.07 -1.35 -7.70
N SER A 270 -8.95 -1.19 -6.39
CA SER A 270 -10.01 -1.59 -5.45
C SER A 270 -11.28 -0.83 -5.73
N ALA A 271 -11.18 0.48 -6.01
CA ALA A 271 -12.33 1.33 -6.31
C ALA A 271 -13.09 0.86 -7.56
N ALA A 272 -12.39 0.49 -8.63
CA ALA A 272 -13.02 -0.04 -9.85
C ALA A 272 -13.65 -1.43 -9.63
N THR A 273 -13.21 -2.16 -8.60
CA THR A 273 -13.70 -3.51 -8.28
C THR A 273 -14.93 -3.49 -7.36
N ILE A 274 -15.28 -2.34 -6.73
CA ILE A 274 -16.39 -2.22 -5.78
C ILE A 274 -17.67 -2.92 -6.24
N PRO A 275 -18.19 -2.69 -7.48
CA PRO A 275 -19.44 -3.31 -7.89
C PRO A 275 -19.37 -4.85 -7.89
N LEU A 276 -18.27 -5.39 -8.40
CA LEU A 276 -18.07 -6.83 -8.50
C LEU A 276 -17.77 -7.48 -7.14
N SER A 277 -17.02 -6.78 -6.27
CA SER A 277 -16.79 -7.23 -4.90
C SER A 277 -18.10 -7.31 -4.10
N LYS A 278 -19.01 -6.32 -4.32
CA LYS A 278 -20.34 -6.32 -3.71
C LYS A 278 -21.17 -7.50 -4.18
N GLU A 279 -21.23 -7.74 -5.49
CA GLU A 279 -21.95 -8.88 -6.07
C GLU A 279 -21.45 -10.20 -5.49
N CYS A 280 -20.12 -10.41 -5.42
CA CYS A 280 -19.52 -11.58 -4.83
C CYS A 280 -19.85 -11.74 -3.32
N ALA A 281 -19.87 -10.63 -2.57
CA ALA A 281 -20.23 -10.64 -1.15
C ALA A 281 -21.72 -11.02 -0.95
N ASP A 282 -22.63 -10.43 -1.74
CA ASP A 282 -24.06 -10.72 -1.71
C ASP A 282 -24.33 -12.21 -2.06
N GLU A 283 -23.63 -12.77 -3.06
CA GLU A 283 -23.70 -14.21 -3.40
C GLU A 283 -23.17 -15.13 -2.30
N LEU A 284 -22.27 -14.65 -1.48
CA LEU A 284 -21.76 -15.35 -0.30
C LEU A 284 -22.69 -15.25 0.91
N GLY A 285 -23.79 -14.48 0.79
CA GLY A 285 -24.80 -14.32 1.82
C GLY A 285 -24.63 -13.07 2.70
N ALA A 286 -23.80 -12.13 2.30
CA ALA A 286 -23.77 -10.83 2.97
C ALA A 286 -25.07 -10.07 2.72
N GLU A 287 -25.60 -9.40 3.76
CA GLU A 287 -26.75 -8.51 3.61
C GLU A 287 -26.39 -7.31 2.73
N SER A 288 -27.24 -6.99 1.76
CA SER A 288 -26.97 -5.94 0.74
C SER A 288 -26.71 -4.56 1.35
N ASP A 289 -27.34 -4.24 2.49
CA ASP A 289 -27.09 -2.97 3.21
C ASP A 289 -25.70 -2.98 3.86
N VAL A 290 -25.27 -4.13 4.39
CA VAL A 290 -23.94 -4.31 4.98
C VAL A 290 -22.86 -4.26 3.90
N SER A 291 -23.01 -5.02 2.81
CA SER A 291 -22.05 -5.04 1.71
C SER A 291 -21.93 -3.69 1.01
N SER A 292 -23.05 -2.95 0.85
CA SER A 292 -23.06 -1.59 0.28
C SER A 292 -22.29 -0.56 1.13
N PHE A 293 -22.11 -0.83 2.42
CA PHE A 293 -21.32 0.01 3.31
C PHE A 293 -19.87 -0.50 3.44
N VAL A 294 -19.68 -1.79 3.70
CA VAL A 294 -18.38 -2.39 4.01
C VAL A 294 -17.44 -2.36 2.80
N ILE A 295 -17.93 -2.70 1.60
CA ILE A 295 -17.07 -2.82 0.42
C ILE A 295 -16.48 -1.47 -0.03
N PRO A 296 -17.26 -0.37 -0.16
CA PRO A 296 -16.66 0.93 -0.49
C PRO A 296 -15.71 1.44 0.60
N LEU A 297 -16.03 1.21 1.88
CA LEU A 297 -15.19 1.58 3.00
C LEU A 297 -13.86 0.78 2.97
N GLY A 298 -13.94 -0.53 2.73
CA GLY A 298 -12.78 -1.41 2.62
C GLY A 298 -11.84 -1.00 1.48
N ALA A 299 -12.38 -0.61 0.34
CA ALA A 299 -11.58 -0.15 -0.80
C ALA A 299 -10.64 1.02 -0.47
N THR A 300 -10.84 1.72 0.66
CA THR A 300 -10.03 2.84 1.14
C THR A 300 -9.31 2.59 2.47
N ILE A 301 -9.73 1.60 3.25
CA ILE A 301 -9.18 1.35 4.61
C ILE A 301 -8.47 0.00 4.67
N ASN A 302 -8.96 -1.01 3.95
CA ASN A 302 -8.40 -2.36 3.99
C ASN A 302 -7.24 -2.50 3.00
N MET A 303 -6.02 -2.43 3.50
CA MET A 303 -4.80 -2.45 2.69
C MET A 303 -3.85 -3.57 3.13
N ASP A 304 -4.35 -4.77 3.38
CA ASP A 304 -3.58 -5.92 3.87
C ASP A 304 -2.45 -6.31 2.91
N GLY A 305 -2.73 -6.35 1.61
CA GLY A 305 -1.70 -6.60 0.59
C GLY A 305 -0.65 -5.50 0.51
N THR A 306 -1.08 -4.24 0.66
CA THR A 306 -0.17 -3.10 0.71
C THR A 306 0.72 -3.16 1.95
N ALA A 307 0.18 -3.56 3.10
CA ALA A 307 0.92 -3.72 4.34
C ALA A 307 2.00 -4.82 4.25
N ILE A 308 1.68 -5.98 3.67
CA ILE A 308 2.67 -7.04 3.39
C ILE A 308 3.76 -6.51 2.46
N TYR A 309 3.38 -5.86 1.35
CA TYR A 309 4.32 -5.27 0.42
C TYR A 309 5.26 -4.27 1.10
N GLN A 310 4.74 -3.36 1.91
CA GLN A 310 5.55 -2.39 2.66
C GLN A 310 6.57 -3.06 3.57
N CYS A 311 6.15 -4.08 4.32
CA CYS A 311 7.05 -4.83 5.21
C CYS A 311 8.17 -5.52 4.42
N VAL A 312 7.82 -6.23 3.35
CA VAL A 312 8.77 -6.98 2.51
C VAL A 312 9.73 -6.02 1.80
N ALA A 313 9.20 -4.98 1.16
CA ALA A 313 9.99 -4.00 0.44
C ALA A 313 10.93 -3.22 1.37
N THR A 314 10.47 -2.83 2.56
CA THR A 314 11.30 -2.10 3.52
C THR A 314 12.49 -2.94 3.98
N ILE A 315 12.29 -4.21 4.33
CA ILE A 315 13.40 -5.10 4.74
C ILE A 315 14.35 -5.35 3.57
N PHE A 316 13.81 -5.59 2.37
CA PHE A 316 14.62 -5.77 1.17
C PHE A 316 15.51 -4.54 0.91
N LEU A 317 14.91 -3.34 0.89
CA LEU A 317 15.65 -2.10 0.61
C LEU A 317 16.64 -1.74 1.74
N ALA A 318 16.29 -1.99 3.00
CA ALA A 318 17.22 -1.85 4.12
C ALA A 318 18.45 -2.77 3.94
N THR A 319 18.23 -4.03 3.55
CA THR A 319 19.31 -4.99 3.29
C THR A 319 20.16 -4.55 2.10
N CYS A 320 19.57 -4.04 1.03
CA CYS A 320 20.30 -3.46 -0.10
C CYS A 320 21.23 -2.30 0.34
N CYS A 321 20.83 -1.52 1.35
CA CYS A 321 21.67 -0.47 1.96
C CYS A 321 22.67 -1.00 3.00
N GLY A 322 22.75 -2.30 3.24
CA GLY A 322 23.57 -2.88 4.32
C GLY A 322 23.05 -2.58 5.72
N MET A 323 21.77 -2.17 5.85
CA MET A 323 21.13 -1.87 7.13
C MET A 323 20.44 -3.11 7.70
N THR A 324 20.57 -3.32 9.01
CA THR A 324 19.81 -4.35 9.75
C THR A 324 18.77 -3.67 10.63
N LEU A 325 17.51 -4.03 10.48
CA LEU A 325 16.42 -3.46 11.26
C LEU A 325 16.29 -4.16 12.62
N THR A 326 16.17 -3.36 13.67
CA THR A 326 15.91 -3.82 15.03
C THR A 326 14.44 -4.21 15.21
N LEU A 327 14.13 -5.00 16.25
CA LEU A 327 12.75 -5.35 16.59
C LEU A 327 11.88 -4.09 16.84
N GLY A 328 12.44 -3.05 17.46
CA GLY A 328 11.74 -1.78 17.68
C GLY A 328 11.35 -1.10 16.36
N GLN A 329 12.25 -1.10 15.36
CA GLN A 329 11.97 -0.59 14.03
C GLN A 329 10.92 -1.43 13.30
N MET A 330 10.93 -2.76 13.46
CA MET A 330 9.89 -3.63 12.90
C MET A 330 8.50 -3.31 13.50
N VAL A 331 8.42 -3.04 14.80
CA VAL A 331 7.18 -2.59 15.44
C VAL A 331 6.74 -1.23 14.86
N THR A 332 7.68 -0.31 14.63
CA THR A 332 7.37 0.97 13.98
C THR A 332 6.84 0.77 12.56
N ILE A 333 7.39 -0.17 11.78
CA ILE A 333 6.85 -0.53 10.45
C ILE A 333 5.40 -0.99 10.57
N VAL A 334 5.10 -1.90 11.50
CA VAL A 334 3.72 -2.39 11.72
C VAL A 334 2.77 -1.24 12.04
N VAL A 335 3.13 -0.37 12.98
CA VAL A 335 2.30 0.77 13.36
C VAL A 335 2.11 1.73 12.19
N THR A 336 3.19 2.10 11.50
CA THR A 336 3.13 3.03 10.37
C THR A 336 2.30 2.45 9.22
N ALA A 337 2.53 1.21 8.83
CA ALA A 337 1.82 0.56 7.73
C ALA A 337 0.33 0.37 8.07
N THR A 338 0.00 -0.01 9.31
CA THR A 338 -1.39 -0.16 9.75
C THR A 338 -2.12 1.19 9.79
N LEU A 339 -1.50 2.25 10.30
CA LEU A 339 -2.09 3.58 10.30
C LEU A 339 -2.21 4.16 8.88
N ALA A 340 -1.20 3.93 8.05
CA ALA A 340 -1.20 4.36 6.65
C ALA A 340 -2.29 3.67 5.81
N SER A 341 -2.73 2.47 6.20
CA SER A 341 -3.83 1.78 5.53
C SER A 341 -5.16 2.54 5.62
N ILE A 342 -5.34 3.34 6.69
CA ILE A 342 -6.56 4.13 6.88
C ILE A 342 -6.55 5.32 5.92
N GLY A 343 -7.48 5.37 4.99
CA GLY A 343 -7.64 6.47 4.04
C GLY A 343 -6.70 6.45 2.84
N THR A 344 -6.03 5.32 2.58
CA THR A 344 -5.28 5.14 1.33
C THR A 344 -6.24 5.02 0.15
N ALA A 345 -6.00 5.80 -0.91
CA ALA A 345 -6.81 5.69 -2.13
C ALA A 345 -6.70 4.29 -2.75
N GLY A 346 -7.84 3.66 -3.04
CA GLY A 346 -7.92 2.36 -3.73
C GLY A 346 -7.60 2.46 -5.22
N THR A 347 -6.59 3.25 -5.59
CA THR A 347 -6.18 3.56 -6.96
C THR A 347 -4.78 3.00 -7.26
N PRO A 348 -4.48 2.70 -8.54
CA PRO A 348 -3.17 2.19 -8.93
C PRO A 348 -2.02 3.11 -8.48
N GLY A 349 -0.94 2.52 -7.96
CA GLY A 349 0.27 3.24 -7.57
C GLY A 349 0.27 3.85 -6.16
N ALA A 350 -0.84 3.86 -5.43
CA ALA A 350 -0.90 4.38 -4.06
C ALA A 350 0.09 3.66 -3.10
N GLY A 351 0.35 2.37 -3.32
CA GLY A 351 1.28 1.59 -2.49
C GLY A 351 2.72 2.11 -2.50
N MET A 352 3.19 2.70 -3.60
CA MET A 352 4.52 3.30 -3.67
C MET A 352 4.64 4.54 -2.79
N ILE A 353 3.60 5.36 -2.76
CA ILE A 353 3.52 6.53 -1.90
C ILE A 353 3.59 6.08 -0.43
N MET A 354 2.84 5.03 -0.10
CA MET A 354 2.84 4.46 1.24
C MET A 354 4.18 3.83 1.62
N LEU A 355 4.88 3.20 0.66
CA LEU A 355 6.23 2.68 0.90
C LEU A 355 7.21 3.82 1.21
N ALA A 356 7.14 4.94 0.48
CA ALA A 356 7.99 6.10 0.76
C ALA A 356 7.85 6.56 2.22
N MET A 357 6.62 6.59 2.76
CA MET A 357 6.37 6.93 4.15
C MET A 357 7.07 5.98 5.14
N VAL A 358 7.00 4.67 4.88
CA VAL A 358 7.63 3.68 5.76
C VAL A 358 9.15 3.81 5.70
N LEU A 359 9.72 4.04 4.52
CA LEU A 359 11.17 4.24 4.36
C LEU A 359 11.65 5.49 5.10
N GLU A 360 10.93 6.61 4.99
CA GLU A 360 11.24 7.83 5.73
C GLU A 360 11.18 7.61 7.25
N ALA A 361 10.14 6.93 7.74
CA ALA A 361 10.02 6.59 9.17
C ALA A 361 11.17 5.71 9.68
N MET A 362 11.81 4.95 8.78
CA MET A 362 12.95 4.08 9.09
C MET A 362 14.30 4.74 8.80
N ASN A 363 14.34 5.99 8.34
CA ASN A 363 15.53 6.69 7.85
C ASN A 363 16.23 5.92 6.71
N ILE A 364 15.47 5.19 5.89
CA ILE A 364 15.94 4.57 4.66
C ILE A 364 15.73 5.57 3.53
N PRO A 365 16.73 5.81 2.66
CA PRO A 365 16.58 6.76 1.57
C PRO A 365 15.43 6.40 0.65
N VAL A 366 14.52 7.32 0.44
CA VAL A 366 13.35 7.10 -0.43
C VAL A 366 13.77 6.79 -1.87
N ASP A 367 14.94 7.29 -2.30
CA ASP A 367 15.51 7.00 -3.62
C ASP A 367 15.74 5.50 -3.87
N MET A 368 15.88 4.70 -2.82
CA MET A 368 15.99 3.23 -2.94
C MET A 368 14.75 2.58 -3.56
N ILE A 369 13.60 3.23 -3.54
CA ILE A 369 12.40 2.79 -4.26
C ILE A 369 12.68 2.54 -5.74
N MET A 370 13.62 3.27 -6.33
CA MET A 370 14.00 3.12 -7.74
C MET A 370 14.37 1.68 -8.11
N ILE A 371 14.93 0.91 -7.16
CA ILE A 371 15.35 -0.48 -7.37
C ILE A 371 14.14 -1.39 -7.67
N ILE A 372 13.06 -1.22 -6.89
CA ILE A 372 11.86 -2.08 -7.02
C ILE A 372 10.77 -1.45 -7.89
N TYR A 373 10.92 -0.18 -8.26
CA TYR A 373 9.89 0.56 -8.97
C TYR A 373 9.49 -0.10 -10.30
N GLY A 374 10.47 -0.65 -11.01
CA GLY A 374 10.24 -1.32 -12.27
C GLY A 374 9.26 -2.50 -12.18
N ILE A 375 9.24 -3.18 -11.06
CA ILE A 375 8.34 -4.34 -10.82
C ILE A 375 7.14 -4.00 -9.92
N ASP A 376 6.96 -2.74 -9.51
CA ASP A 376 5.88 -2.35 -8.59
C ASP A 376 4.49 -2.72 -9.11
N ARG A 377 4.30 -2.67 -10.43
CA ARG A 377 3.03 -3.09 -11.04
C ARG A 377 2.69 -4.56 -10.77
N LEU A 378 3.70 -5.43 -10.71
CA LEU A 378 3.49 -6.83 -10.38
C LEU A 378 3.09 -6.99 -8.90
N PHE A 379 3.70 -6.21 -8.00
CA PHE A 379 3.24 -6.15 -6.61
C PHE A 379 1.79 -5.64 -6.51
N ASP A 380 1.45 -4.59 -7.29
CA ASP A 380 0.13 -3.96 -7.26
C ASP A 380 -1.00 -4.92 -7.65
N MET A 381 -0.75 -5.81 -8.61
CA MET A 381 -1.69 -6.86 -9.00
C MET A 381 -2.05 -7.76 -7.82
N GLY A 382 -1.04 -8.29 -7.12
CA GLY A 382 -1.24 -9.18 -5.97
C GLY A 382 -1.84 -8.48 -4.76
N ARG A 383 -1.32 -7.29 -4.41
CA ARG A 383 -1.81 -6.53 -3.25
C ARG A 383 -3.25 -6.07 -3.39
N THR A 384 -3.66 -5.61 -4.58
CA THR A 384 -5.04 -5.20 -4.83
C THR A 384 -6.00 -6.39 -4.78
N CYS A 385 -5.61 -7.52 -5.36
CA CYS A 385 -6.36 -8.77 -5.27
C CYS A 385 -6.58 -9.17 -3.80
N LEU A 386 -5.55 -9.11 -2.96
CA LEU A 386 -5.65 -9.45 -1.55
C LEU A 386 -6.56 -8.47 -0.79
N ASN A 387 -6.41 -7.15 -1.01
CA ASN A 387 -7.20 -6.13 -0.34
C ASN A 387 -8.69 -6.36 -0.54
N ILE A 388 -9.16 -6.48 -1.79
CA ILE A 388 -10.60 -6.67 -2.08
C ILE A 388 -11.13 -8.02 -1.57
N THR A 389 -10.28 -9.02 -1.47
CA THR A 389 -10.66 -10.31 -0.86
C THR A 389 -10.99 -10.14 0.62
N GLY A 390 -10.23 -9.30 1.32
CA GLY A 390 -10.51 -8.92 2.70
C GLY A 390 -11.79 -8.12 2.85
N ASP A 391 -12.13 -7.24 1.89
CA ASP A 391 -13.39 -6.48 1.87
C ASP A 391 -14.59 -7.43 1.84
N ILE A 392 -14.56 -8.41 0.93
CA ILE A 392 -15.60 -9.44 0.79
C ILE A 392 -15.71 -10.27 2.07
N SER A 393 -14.57 -10.71 2.63
CA SER A 393 -14.53 -11.46 3.88
C SER A 393 -15.13 -10.67 5.04
N CYS A 394 -14.80 -9.39 5.16
CA CYS A 394 -15.33 -8.49 6.18
C CYS A 394 -16.86 -8.33 6.06
N ALA A 395 -17.39 -8.13 4.86
CA ALA A 395 -18.82 -7.98 4.61
C ALA A 395 -19.61 -9.22 5.11
N CYS A 396 -19.11 -10.42 4.78
CA CYS A 396 -19.70 -11.67 5.24
C CYS A 396 -19.64 -11.82 6.78
N CYS A 397 -18.48 -11.50 7.39
CA CYS A 397 -18.31 -11.61 8.84
C CYS A 397 -19.19 -10.62 9.61
N VAL A 398 -19.26 -9.38 9.15
CA VAL A 398 -20.05 -8.32 9.79
C VAL A 398 -21.54 -8.63 9.69
N THR A 399 -22.03 -9.13 8.56
CA THR A 399 -23.41 -9.62 8.39
C THR A 399 -23.78 -10.64 9.46
N GLU A 400 -22.95 -11.65 9.63
CA GLU A 400 -23.21 -12.71 10.61
C GLU A 400 -23.16 -12.20 12.07
N TRP A 401 -22.26 -11.24 12.37
CA TRP A 401 -22.20 -10.62 13.69
C TRP A 401 -23.40 -9.75 13.99
N GLU A 402 -23.98 -9.06 13.00
CA GLU A 402 -25.22 -8.28 13.18
C GLU A 402 -26.43 -9.19 13.34
N SER A 403 -26.56 -10.27 12.55
CA SER A 403 -27.63 -11.26 12.66
C SER A 403 -27.67 -11.93 14.04
N LYS A 404 -26.50 -12.32 14.58
CA LYS A 404 -26.37 -12.90 15.92
C LYS A 404 -26.80 -11.93 17.02
N LYS A 405 -26.42 -10.64 16.88
CA LYS A 405 -26.81 -9.60 17.81
C LYS A 405 -28.32 -9.36 17.82
N ALA A 406 -28.94 -9.29 16.64
CA ALA A 406 -30.39 -9.14 16.49
C ALA A 406 -31.15 -10.30 17.14
N ALA A 407 -30.69 -11.55 16.93
CA ALA A 407 -31.27 -12.75 17.55
C ALA A 407 -31.14 -12.79 19.09
N GLN A 408 -30.08 -12.17 19.65
CA GLN A 408 -29.91 -12.03 21.11
C GLN A 408 -30.81 -10.95 21.72
N THR A 409 -31.06 -9.87 20.99
CA THR A 409 -31.91 -8.75 21.45
C THR A 409 -33.42 -9.11 21.37
N ALA A 410 -33.78 -10.08 20.52
CA ALA A 410 -35.15 -10.57 20.36
C ALA A 410 -35.54 -11.65 21.40
N LYS A 411 -34.59 -12.14 22.19
CA LYS A 411 -34.81 -13.04 23.34
C LYS A 411 -34.86 -12.28 24.64
#